data_dd2a4f5ffab8657e424a89bc8b1129e9
#
_entry.id   dd2a4f5ffab8657e424a89bc8b1129e9
#
_cell.length_a   1.000
_cell.length_b   1.000
_cell.length_c   1.000
_cell.angle_alpha   90.00
_cell.angle_beta   90.00
_cell.angle_gamma   90.00
#
_symmetry.space_group_name_H-M   'P 1'
#
loop_
_entity.id
_entity.type
_entity.pdbx_description
1 polymer ?
#
loop_
_entity_poly.entity_id
_entity_poly.type
_entity_poly.pdbx_seq_one_letter_code
_entity_poly.pdbx_strand_id
1 'polypeptide(L)'
;MNNSIKLSSMASSYLELLKPSLNNCQSDKLIVGNINDKLCINKFCSIINFKYENIDSSNIDSAYLYIYLDSMIYSDFAFKNIIIYENMSETNLKEITWKNPPINSEKHIDSCIPFSFANHYVNINITSLYKFSNKNNCFSIIIDSTTSKNTSIVKFHSVNSLNPPYIILNLKDSYKENIINKNIPYQNNVLKESDYDKVISELTLLNKKFDELKKETASLKKKLDKITIEPIELKKS
;
A
#
# COMPACT_ATOMS: atom_id res chain seq x y z
N MET A 1 -0.61 18.59 -16.03
CA MET A 1 -0.04 17.23 -15.82
C MET A 1 0.40 17.13 -14.36
N ASN A 2 -0.01 16.09 -13.63
CA ASN A 2 0.35 15.96 -12.22
C ASN A 2 1.85 15.68 -12.09
N ASN A 3 2.56 16.53 -11.34
CA ASN A 3 3.97 16.36 -11.02
C ASN A 3 4.14 15.36 -9.89
N SER A 4 3.77 14.13 -10.09
CA SER A 4 3.91 13.11 -9.06
C SER A 4 4.70 11.90 -9.56
N ILE A 5 5.50 11.34 -8.67
CA ILE A 5 6.27 10.12 -8.90
C ILE A 5 5.74 9.05 -7.95
N LYS A 6 5.47 7.86 -8.48
CA LYS A 6 5.07 6.71 -7.69
C LYS A 6 6.30 5.85 -7.38
N LEU A 7 6.58 5.67 -6.09
CA LEU A 7 7.61 4.76 -5.59
C LEU A 7 6.96 3.45 -5.19
N SER A 8 7.30 2.37 -5.86
CA SER A 8 6.79 1.03 -5.54
C SER A 8 7.50 0.45 -4.32
N SER A 9 6.76 -0.32 -3.51
CA SER A 9 7.37 -1.16 -2.48
C SER A 9 8.14 -2.32 -3.13
N MET A 10 9.31 -2.64 -2.59
CA MET A 10 10.20 -3.70 -3.09
C MET A 10 10.18 -4.94 -2.21
N ALA A 11 10.10 -4.74 -0.91
CA ALA A 11 10.10 -5.80 0.09
C ALA A 11 9.34 -5.34 1.33
N SER A 12 8.76 -6.29 2.05
CA SER A 12 8.12 -6.01 3.33
C SER A 12 8.14 -7.23 4.23
N SER A 13 8.07 -7.02 5.54
CA SER A 13 7.97 -8.07 6.56
C SER A 13 7.21 -7.54 7.77
N TYR A 14 6.73 -8.44 8.61
CA TYR A 14 6.32 -8.08 9.98
C TYR A 14 7.07 -8.92 11.00
N LEU A 15 7.22 -8.38 12.20
CA LEU A 15 7.88 -9.00 13.34
C LEU A 15 6.85 -9.38 14.39
N GLU A 16 7.04 -10.52 15.03
CA GLU A 16 6.16 -11.07 16.04
C GLU A 16 6.95 -11.41 17.32
N LEU A 17 6.57 -10.79 18.46
CA LEU A 17 7.29 -10.92 19.72
C LEU A 17 7.37 -12.37 20.21
N LEU A 18 6.26 -13.11 20.14
CA LEU A 18 6.22 -14.51 20.61
C LEU A 18 6.88 -15.50 19.66
N LYS A 19 7.24 -15.08 18.44
CA LYS A 19 8.04 -15.86 17.49
C LYS A 19 9.30 -15.10 17.09
N PRO A 20 10.20 -14.82 18.02
CA PRO A 20 11.24 -13.82 17.88
C PRO A 20 12.32 -14.17 16.84
N SER A 21 12.40 -15.39 16.38
CA SER A 21 13.33 -15.82 15.32
C SER A 21 12.65 -16.00 13.96
N LEU A 22 11.32 -15.79 13.88
CA LEU A 22 10.58 -15.92 12.63
C LEU A 22 10.74 -14.69 11.77
N ASN A 23 11.02 -14.89 10.48
CA ASN A 23 10.95 -13.86 9.46
C ASN A 23 9.68 -14.05 8.61
N ASN A 24 8.90 -12.99 8.43
CA ASN A 24 7.62 -13.03 7.72
C ASN A 24 7.68 -12.29 6.38
N CYS A 25 8.83 -12.22 5.70
CA CYS A 25 8.99 -11.48 4.44
C CYS A 25 8.20 -12.07 3.26
N GLN A 26 7.71 -13.31 3.36
CA GLN A 26 6.87 -13.95 2.36
C GLN A 26 5.36 -13.79 2.63
N SER A 27 4.98 -13.19 3.75
CA SER A 27 3.57 -12.96 4.08
C SER A 27 2.92 -12.00 3.08
N ASP A 28 1.66 -12.26 2.71
CA ASP A 28 0.81 -11.34 1.96
C ASP A 28 0.21 -10.21 2.82
N LYS A 29 0.42 -10.28 4.15
CA LYS A 29 -0.05 -9.31 5.14
C LYS A 29 1.09 -8.71 5.92
N LEU A 30 0.86 -7.46 6.35
CA LEU A 30 1.61 -6.74 7.36
C LEU A 30 0.72 -6.61 8.59
N ILE A 31 1.29 -6.84 9.77
CA ILE A 31 0.54 -6.84 11.02
C ILE A 31 1.16 -5.81 11.96
N VAL A 32 0.31 -4.95 12.55
CA VAL A 32 0.72 -3.92 13.51
C VAL A 32 -0.23 -3.93 14.71
N GLY A 33 0.32 -3.84 15.91
CA GLY A 33 -0.47 -3.82 17.14
C GLY A 33 -0.09 -4.88 18.13
N ASN A 34 -1.04 -5.27 18.95
CA ASN A 34 -0.84 -6.34 19.92
C ASN A 34 -2.08 -7.21 20.14
N ILE A 35 -1.82 -8.49 20.38
CA ILE A 35 -2.80 -9.40 20.98
C ILE A 35 -2.48 -9.46 22.48
N ASN A 36 -3.46 -9.13 23.28
CA ASN A 36 -3.36 -9.30 24.72
C ASN A 36 -4.24 -10.49 25.12
N ASP A 37 -3.60 -11.60 25.43
CA ASP A 37 -4.22 -12.72 26.12
C ASP A 37 -3.90 -12.58 27.62
N LYS A 38 -4.78 -13.11 28.49
CA LYS A 38 -4.65 -13.02 29.96
C LYS A 38 -3.27 -13.43 30.50
N LEU A 39 -2.52 -14.24 29.73
CA LEU A 39 -1.23 -14.81 30.11
C LEU A 39 -0.03 -14.11 29.45
N CYS A 40 -0.19 -13.46 28.31
CA CYS A 40 0.91 -12.86 27.57
C CYS A 40 0.45 -11.76 26.61
N ILE A 41 1.38 -10.89 26.25
CA ILE A 41 1.20 -9.89 25.19
C ILE A 41 2.04 -10.31 23.97
N ASN A 42 1.41 -10.49 22.83
CA ASN A 42 2.09 -10.66 21.55
C ASN A 42 2.06 -9.32 20.81
N LYS A 43 3.21 -8.73 20.56
CA LYS A 43 3.35 -7.46 19.84
C LYS A 43 3.79 -7.69 18.40
N PHE A 44 3.28 -6.87 17.49
CA PHE A 44 3.58 -6.88 16.07
C PHE A 44 3.99 -5.50 15.60
N CYS A 45 5.04 -5.44 14.77
CA CYS A 45 5.39 -4.26 13.97
C CYS A 45 5.73 -4.68 12.56
N SER A 46 5.60 -3.77 11.60
CA SER A 46 5.81 -4.05 10.17
C SER A 46 6.87 -3.15 9.58
N ILE A 47 7.55 -3.64 8.54
CA ILE A 47 8.62 -2.93 7.84
C ILE A 47 8.33 -2.99 6.35
N ILE A 48 8.57 -1.87 5.64
CA ILE A 48 8.39 -1.77 4.19
C ILE A 48 9.57 -1.02 3.60
N ASN A 49 10.17 -1.60 2.56
CA ASN A 49 11.19 -0.97 1.74
C ASN A 49 10.59 -0.49 0.43
N PHE A 50 10.86 0.75 0.07
CA PHE A 50 10.43 1.37 -1.19
C PHE A 50 11.61 1.64 -2.10
N LYS A 51 11.37 1.58 -3.41
CA LYS A 51 12.33 2.05 -4.39
C LYS A 51 12.66 3.51 -4.10
N TYR A 52 13.94 3.83 -4.13
CA TYR A 52 14.40 5.20 -3.96
C TYR A 52 14.63 5.85 -5.33
N GLU A 53 14.18 7.08 -5.48
CA GLU A 53 14.51 7.94 -6.61
C GLU A 53 15.38 9.09 -6.10
N ASN A 54 16.51 9.33 -6.76
CA ASN A 54 17.46 10.38 -6.37
C ASN A 54 16.91 11.77 -6.70
N ILE A 55 15.94 12.22 -5.91
CA ILE A 55 15.33 13.54 -6.03
C ILE A 55 15.78 14.38 -4.85
N ASP A 56 16.30 15.57 -5.12
CA ASP A 56 16.63 16.51 -4.07
C ASP A 56 15.37 16.80 -3.23
N SER A 57 15.50 16.69 -1.91
CA SER A 57 14.41 16.92 -0.96
C SER A 57 13.79 18.33 -1.07
N SER A 58 14.58 19.33 -1.53
CA SER A 58 14.10 20.69 -1.80
C SER A 58 13.06 20.77 -2.92
N ASN A 59 13.08 19.81 -3.85
CA ASN A 59 12.16 19.72 -4.99
C ASN A 59 10.87 18.95 -4.67
N ILE A 60 10.80 18.30 -3.51
CA ILE A 60 9.62 17.58 -3.07
C ILE A 60 8.68 18.54 -2.35
N ASP A 61 7.44 18.60 -2.80
CA ASP A 61 6.38 19.35 -2.11
C ASP A 61 5.83 18.48 -0.97
N SER A 62 5.33 17.32 -1.29
CA SER A 62 4.76 16.38 -0.33
C SER A 62 5.01 14.92 -0.70
N ALA A 63 4.95 14.04 0.32
CA ALA A 63 5.08 12.59 0.19
C ALA A 63 3.96 11.90 0.96
N TYR A 64 3.23 11.01 0.30
CA TYR A 64 2.11 10.26 0.88
C TYR A 64 2.35 8.77 0.74
N LEU A 65 2.30 8.06 1.86
CA LEU A 65 2.23 6.60 1.89
C LEU A 65 0.80 6.16 1.63
N TYR A 66 0.61 5.28 0.65
CA TYR A 66 -0.63 4.57 0.37
C TYR A 66 -0.46 3.12 0.80
N ILE A 67 -1.27 2.69 1.76
CA ILE A 67 -1.26 1.33 2.28
C ILE A 67 -2.68 0.79 2.34
N TYR A 68 -2.91 -0.41 1.79
CA TYR A 68 -4.25 -1.00 1.75
C TYR A 68 -4.58 -1.64 3.09
N LEU A 69 -5.64 -1.16 3.73
CA LEU A 69 -6.16 -1.70 4.97
C LEU A 69 -7.03 -2.92 4.68
N ASP A 70 -6.58 -4.10 5.09
CA ASP A 70 -7.32 -5.34 4.94
C ASP A 70 -8.39 -5.48 6.03
N SER A 71 -7.97 -5.47 7.28
CA SER A 71 -8.85 -5.67 8.42
C SER A 71 -8.29 -5.08 9.70
N MET A 72 -9.17 -4.88 10.67
CA MET A 72 -8.83 -4.40 12.00
C MET A 72 -9.58 -5.20 13.05
N ILE A 73 -8.91 -5.53 14.15
CA ILE A 73 -9.49 -6.20 15.31
C ILE A 73 -9.35 -5.26 16.49
N TYR A 74 -10.47 -4.87 17.06
CA TYR A 74 -10.54 -3.97 18.21
C TYR A 74 -11.45 -4.51 19.27
N SER A 75 -11.12 -4.14 20.51
CA SER A 75 -12.04 -4.29 21.63
C SER A 75 -12.90 -3.05 21.89
N ASP A 76 -12.40 -1.82 21.67
CA ASP A 76 -13.06 -0.66 22.27
C ASP A 76 -13.11 0.65 21.47
N PHE A 77 -12.46 0.78 20.28
CA PHE A 77 -12.38 2.07 19.57
C PHE A 77 -12.59 1.97 18.07
N ALA A 78 -13.17 3.02 17.49
CA ALA A 78 -13.43 3.11 16.05
C ALA A 78 -12.17 3.42 15.20
N PHE A 79 -11.00 3.52 15.80
CA PHE A 79 -9.73 3.85 15.12
C PHE A 79 -8.53 3.22 15.81
N LYS A 80 -7.42 3.07 15.08
CA LYS A 80 -6.12 2.61 15.56
C LYS A 80 -5.07 3.68 15.36
N ASN A 81 -4.37 4.04 16.42
CA ASN A 81 -3.16 4.85 16.33
C ASN A 81 -1.97 3.98 15.93
N ILE A 82 -1.28 4.39 14.89
CA ILE A 82 -0.02 3.81 14.44
C ILE A 82 1.06 4.88 14.47
N ILE A 83 2.31 4.43 14.60
CA ILE A 83 3.49 5.27 14.60
C ILE A 83 4.37 4.81 13.44
N ILE A 84 4.81 5.74 12.61
CA ILE A 84 5.67 5.45 11.46
C ILE A 84 7.04 6.08 11.71
N TYR A 85 8.08 5.25 11.70
CA TYR A 85 9.47 5.64 11.81
C TYR A 85 10.18 5.40 10.47
N GLU A 86 11.27 6.12 10.22
CA GLU A 86 12.26 5.69 9.25
C GLU A 86 13.07 4.54 9.85
N ASN A 87 13.34 3.52 9.04
CA ASN A 87 14.26 2.44 9.41
C ASN A 87 15.70 2.89 9.12
N MET A 88 16.50 3.01 10.16
CA MET A 88 17.91 3.40 10.09
C MET A 88 18.87 2.22 9.86
N SER A 89 18.33 0.98 9.84
CA SER A 89 19.13 -0.22 9.61
C SER A 89 19.38 -0.43 8.11
N GLU A 90 20.58 -0.79 7.73
CA GLU A 90 20.93 -1.24 6.36
C GLU A 90 20.61 -2.73 6.12
N THR A 91 19.95 -3.38 7.08
CA THR A 91 19.72 -4.83 7.08
C THR A 91 18.75 -5.28 5.99
N ASN A 92 19.09 -6.42 5.38
CA ASN A 92 18.23 -7.15 4.48
C ASN A 92 16.95 -7.58 5.21
N LEU A 93 15.76 -7.29 4.68
CA LEU A 93 14.50 -7.69 5.31
C LEU A 93 14.36 -9.20 5.55
N LYS A 94 15.08 -10.03 4.80
CA LYS A 94 15.11 -11.49 5.02
C LYS A 94 15.81 -11.90 6.32
N GLU A 95 16.59 -11.03 6.92
CA GLU A 95 17.39 -11.27 8.14
C GLU A 95 16.79 -10.58 9.36
N ILE A 96 15.84 -9.65 9.15
CA ILE A 96 15.18 -8.92 10.23
C ILE A 96 14.20 -9.85 10.94
N THR A 97 14.35 -9.91 12.26
CA THR A 97 13.49 -10.68 13.16
C THR A 97 13.28 -9.88 14.46
N TRP A 98 12.42 -10.34 15.35
CA TRP A 98 12.28 -9.69 16.66
C TRP A 98 13.57 -9.76 17.52
N LYS A 99 14.43 -10.76 17.31
CA LYS A 99 15.75 -10.84 17.97
C LYS A 99 16.78 -9.88 17.37
N ASN A 100 16.61 -9.54 16.11
CA ASN A 100 17.44 -8.57 15.40
C ASN A 100 16.53 -7.52 14.77
N PRO A 101 15.92 -6.64 15.60
CA PRO A 101 14.94 -5.68 15.12
C PRO A 101 15.61 -4.55 14.34
N PRO A 102 14.85 -3.84 13.48
CA PRO A 102 15.31 -2.65 12.83
C PRO A 102 15.54 -1.52 13.85
N ILE A 103 16.34 -0.56 13.47
CA ILE A 103 16.62 0.64 14.29
C ILE A 103 15.65 1.75 13.86
N ASN A 104 14.84 2.21 14.80
CA ASN A 104 13.92 3.32 14.57
C ASN A 104 14.66 4.66 14.54
N SER A 105 14.26 5.57 13.66
CA SER A 105 14.67 6.96 13.74
C SER A 105 14.09 7.64 15.00
N GLU A 106 14.69 8.73 15.44
CA GLU A 106 14.13 9.58 16.50
C GLU A 106 12.84 10.28 16.04
N LYS A 107 12.81 10.67 14.77
CA LYS A 107 11.62 11.30 14.15
C LYS A 107 10.60 10.24 13.77
N HIS A 108 9.34 10.55 14.06
CA HIS A 108 8.21 9.69 13.71
C HIS A 108 7.00 10.52 13.28
N ILE A 109 6.03 9.82 12.75
CA ILE A 109 4.70 10.36 12.41
C ILE A 109 3.66 9.51 13.11
N ASP A 110 2.80 10.16 13.88
CA ASP A 110 1.59 9.56 14.42
C ASP A 110 0.46 9.66 13.40
N SER A 111 -0.26 8.57 13.21
CA SER A 111 -1.42 8.53 12.32
C SER A 111 -2.54 7.73 12.96
N CYS A 112 -3.76 8.17 12.70
CA CYS A 112 -4.98 7.53 13.16
C CYS A 112 -5.67 6.85 11.98
N ILE A 113 -5.89 5.53 12.05
CA ILE A 113 -6.54 4.73 11.02
C ILE A 113 -7.97 4.43 11.45
N PRO A 114 -9.00 5.04 10.81
CA PRO A 114 -10.40 4.72 11.09
C PRO A 114 -10.78 3.33 10.58
N PHE A 115 -11.64 2.63 11.30
CA PHE A 115 -12.18 1.33 10.88
C PHE A 115 -12.97 1.39 9.56
N SER A 116 -13.60 2.52 9.29
CA SER A 116 -14.35 2.75 8.04
C SER A 116 -13.51 2.63 6.76
N PHE A 117 -12.17 2.67 6.87
CA PHE A 117 -11.27 2.46 5.73
C PHE A 117 -10.89 0.99 5.47
N ALA A 118 -11.47 0.02 6.18
CA ALA A 118 -11.26 -1.40 5.87
C ALA A 118 -11.61 -1.68 4.39
N ASN A 119 -10.78 -2.48 3.72
CA ASN A 119 -10.83 -2.77 2.28
C ASN A 119 -10.59 -1.56 1.36
N HIS A 120 -9.88 -0.52 1.83
CA HIS A 120 -9.49 0.65 1.04
C HIS A 120 -8.03 1.02 1.27
N TYR A 121 -7.48 1.81 0.35
CA TYR A 121 -6.20 2.47 0.59
C TYR A 121 -6.36 3.59 1.62
N VAL A 122 -5.52 3.55 2.63
CA VAL A 122 -5.31 4.67 3.56
C VAL A 122 -4.12 5.46 3.05
N ASN A 123 -4.23 6.79 3.02
CA ASN A 123 -3.12 7.67 2.70
C ASN A 123 -2.62 8.37 3.97
N ILE A 124 -1.31 8.39 4.15
CA ILE A 124 -0.65 8.97 5.31
C ILE A 124 0.42 9.95 4.82
N ASN A 125 0.37 11.17 5.31
CA ASN A 125 1.39 12.17 4.99
C ASN A 125 2.70 11.84 5.71
N ILE A 126 3.71 11.45 4.94
CA ILE A 126 5.06 11.11 5.43
C ILE A 126 6.12 12.12 4.98
N THR A 127 5.71 13.32 4.57
CA THR A 127 6.60 14.34 3.98
C THR A 127 7.81 14.65 4.85
N SER A 128 7.62 14.81 6.15
CA SER A 128 8.71 15.12 7.09
C SER A 128 9.71 13.97 7.18
N LEU A 129 9.27 12.72 7.27
CA LEU A 129 10.17 11.56 7.27
C LEU A 129 10.93 11.47 5.96
N TYR A 130 10.21 11.57 4.82
CA TYR A 130 10.81 11.42 3.52
C TYR A 130 11.85 12.51 3.19
N LYS A 131 11.61 13.78 3.55
CA LYS A 131 12.52 14.90 3.28
C LYS A 131 13.81 14.85 4.08
N PHE A 132 13.77 14.32 5.29
CA PHE A 132 14.92 14.30 6.20
C PHE A 132 15.63 12.94 6.27
N SER A 133 15.20 11.98 5.44
CA SER A 133 15.77 10.66 5.41
C SER A 133 17.18 10.64 4.77
N ASN A 134 18.09 9.89 5.39
CA ASN A 134 19.40 9.57 4.82
C ASN A 134 19.24 8.43 3.82
N LYS A 135 18.91 8.81 2.58
CA LYS A 135 18.51 7.88 1.51
C LYS A 135 19.77 7.33 0.84
N ASN A 136 20.14 6.12 1.11
CA ASN A 136 21.15 5.45 0.32
C ASN A 136 20.47 4.66 -0.79
N ASN A 137 20.14 3.52 -0.87
CA ASN A 137 19.58 2.78 -2.02
C ASN A 137 18.05 2.54 -1.95
N CYS A 138 17.45 2.68 -0.80
CA CYS A 138 16.01 2.53 -0.61
C CYS A 138 15.52 3.45 0.51
N PHE A 139 14.23 3.76 0.49
CA PHE A 139 13.55 4.37 1.62
C PHE A 139 12.80 3.29 2.38
N SER A 140 13.14 3.12 3.65
CA SER A 140 12.59 2.08 4.50
C SER A 140 11.84 2.67 5.68
N ILE A 141 10.63 2.17 5.96
CA ILE A 141 9.82 2.60 7.08
C ILE A 141 9.45 1.43 7.99
N ILE A 142 9.27 1.73 9.27
CA ILE A 142 8.74 0.85 10.29
C ILE A 142 7.38 1.37 10.70
N ILE A 143 6.36 0.51 10.72
CA ILE A 143 5.03 0.83 11.22
C ILE A 143 4.83 0.07 12.51
N ASP A 144 4.69 0.81 13.60
CA ASP A 144 4.44 0.29 14.95
C ASP A 144 3.14 0.90 15.52
N SER A 145 2.80 0.57 16.73
CA SER A 145 1.70 1.16 17.47
C SER A 145 1.98 1.21 18.96
N THR A 146 1.32 2.10 19.66
CA THR A 146 1.29 2.07 21.11
C THR A 146 0.72 0.74 21.61
N THR A 147 1.33 0.15 22.62
CA THR A 147 0.82 -1.08 23.25
C THR A 147 -0.48 -0.77 23.97
N SER A 148 -1.54 -1.49 23.64
CA SER A 148 -2.84 -1.40 24.32
C SER A 148 -2.98 -2.48 25.38
N LYS A 149 -3.73 -2.20 26.45
CA LYS A 149 -4.14 -3.21 27.42
C LYS A 149 -5.08 -4.25 26.81
N ASN A 150 -5.78 -3.89 25.75
CA ASN A 150 -6.71 -4.75 25.02
C ASN A 150 -6.09 -5.22 23.71
N THR A 151 -6.60 -6.33 23.16
CA THR A 151 -6.22 -6.76 21.81
C THR A 151 -6.57 -5.68 20.80
N SER A 152 -5.59 -5.25 20.04
CA SER A 152 -5.74 -4.19 19.04
C SER A 152 -4.76 -4.42 17.91
N ILE A 153 -5.26 -4.94 16.77
CA ILE A 153 -4.48 -5.28 15.59
C ILE A 153 -5.04 -4.58 14.37
N VAL A 154 -4.16 -4.10 13.53
CA VAL A 154 -4.46 -3.72 12.16
C VAL A 154 -3.65 -4.59 11.20
N LYS A 155 -4.28 -5.06 10.13
CA LYS A 155 -3.65 -5.82 9.04
C LYS A 155 -3.71 -4.99 7.77
N PHE A 156 -2.55 -4.85 7.15
CA PHE A 156 -2.41 -4.23 5.84
C PHE A 156 -1.95 -5.26 4.81
N HIS A 157 -2.14 -4.96 3.55
CA HIS A 157 -1.53 -5.70 2.46
C HIS A 157 -0.01 -5.48 2.42
N SER A 158 0.74 -6.54 2.14
CA SER A 158 2.18 -6.51 1.96
C SER A 158 2.57 -6.28 0.49
N VAL A 159 3.85 -6.28 0.19
CA VAL A 159 4.37 -6.26 -1.20
C VAL A 159 3.95 -7.51 -2.00
N ASN A 160 3.70 -8.63 -1.33
CA ASN A 160 3.31 -9.91 -1.95
C ASN A 160 1.79 -10.03 -2.19
N SER A 161 1.02 -8.97 -1.94
CA SER A 161 -0.44 -8.96 -2.08
C SER A 161 -0.90 -8.32 -3.39
N LEU A 162 -2.21 -8.40 -3.68
CA LEU A 162 -2.83 -7.76 -4.85
C LEU A 162 -2.80 -6.23 -4.80
N ASN A 163 -2.77 -5.65 -3.58
CA ASN A 163 -2.78 -4.20 -3.36
C ASN A 163 -1.53 -3.77 -2.58
N PRO A 164 -0.33 -3.83 -3.20
CA PRO A 164 0.92 -3.52 -2.51
C PRO A 164 0.99 -2.05 -2.09
N PRO A 165 1.69 -1.74 -0.99
CA PRO A 165 1.95 -0.38 -0.58
C PRO A 165 2.77 0.40 -1.62
N TYR A 166 2.57 1.72 -1.69
CA TYR A 166 3.38 2.60 -2.52
C TYR A 166 3.42 4.02 -1.92
N ILE A 167 4.37 4.81 -2.39
CA ILE A 167 4.47 6.23 -2.02
C ILE A 167 4.21 7.08 -3.26
N ILE A 168 3.48 8.17 -3.10
CA ILE A 168 3.36 9.24 -4.10
C ILE A 168 4.17 10.43 -3.60
N LEU A 169 5.14 10.85 -4.41
CA LEU A 169 5.87 12.09 -4.24
C LEU A 169 5.27 13.16 -5.15
N ASN A 170 4.80 14.24 -4.58
CA ASN A 170 4.42 15.43 -5.34
C ASN A 170 5.63 16.36 -5.41
N LEU A 171 5.96 16.81 -6.62
CA LEU A 171 7.09 17.68 -6.87
C LEU A 171 6.63 19.14 -6.99
N LYS A 172 7.49 20.05 -6.57
CA LYS A 172 7.25 21.50 -6.74
C LYS A 172 7.23 21.88 -8.22
N ASP A 173 6.43 22.87 -8.56
CA ASP A 173 6.31 23.34 -9.95
C ASP A 173 7.62 23.88 -10.52
N SER A 174 8.47 24.50 -9.70
CA SER A 174 9.81 24.96 -10.09
C SER A 174 10.75 23.86 -10.55
N TYR A 175 10.49 22.61 -10.19
CA TYR A 175 11.31 21.46 -10.62
C TYR A 175 11.04 21.07 -12.08
N LYS A 176 9.86 21.40 -12.62
CA LYS A 176 9.51 21.17 -14.04
C LYS A 176 10.44 21.91 -14.99
N GLU A 177 10.68 23.18 -14.70
CA GLU A 177 11.49 24.03 -15.59
C GLU A 177 12.92 23.52 -15.71
N ASN A 178 13.47 22.94 -14.65
CA ASN A 178 14.82 22.40 -14.63
C ASN A 178 14.97 21.05 -15.36
N ILE A 179 13.94 20.19 -15.35
CA ILE A 179 13.95 18.91 -16.10
C ILE A 179 13.79 19.18 -17.60
N ILE A 180 12.89 20.07 -17.99
CA ILE A 180 12.66 20.44 -19.38
C ILE A 180 13.94 21.06 -19.97
N ASN A 181 14.66 21.89 -19.21
CA ASN A 181 15.89 22.53 -19.66
C ASN A 181 17.13 21.61 -19.66
N LYS A 182 17.16 20.50 -18.93
CA LYS A 182 18.31 19.57 -18.87
C LYS A 182 18.22 18.38 -19.82
N ASN A 183 17.05 18.03 -20.33
CA ASN A 183 16.83 16.79 -21.09
C ASN A 183 16.29 17.01 -22.51
N ILE A 184 16.74 18.08 -23.19
CA ILE A 184 16.48 18.16 -24.63
C ILE A 184 17.79 18.08 -25.41
N PRO A 185 18.21 16.86 -25.81
CA PRO A 185 18.49 16.69 -27.22
C PRO A 185 17.09 16.53 -27.87
N TYR A 186 16.71 17.52 -28.64
CA TYR A 186 15.55 17.45 -29.50
C TYR A 186 15.64 16.22 -30.41
N GLN A 187 15.08 15.10 -30.00
CA GLN A 187 14.54 14.12 -30.92
C GLN A 187 13.05 14.38 -30.95
N ASN A 188 12.63 15.07 -32.01
CA ASN A 188 11.25 15.19 -32.43
C ASN A 188 10.71 13.78 -32.76
N ASN A 189 10.39 12.97 -31.76
CA ASN A 189 9.40 11.95 -31.86
C ASN A 189 8.04 12.60 -31.59
N VAL A 190 7.62 13.46 -32.51
CA VAL A 190 6.21 13.76 -32.71
C VAL A 190 5.58 12.41 -33.01
N LEU A 191 4.82 11.85 -32.07
CA LEU A 191 3.90 10.77 -32.33
C LEU A 191 3.09 11.21 -33.56
N LYS A 192 3.22 10.47 -34.67
CA LYS A 192 2.55 10.84 -35.89
C LYS A 192 1.05 10.86 -35.60
N GLU A 193 0.34 11.81 -36.16
CA GLU A 193 -1.12 11.96 -36.04
C GLU A 193 -1.85 10.62 -36.22
N SER A 194 -1.29 9.73 -37.09
CA SER A 194 -1.72 8.34 -37.31
C SER A 194 -1.69 7.44 -36.05
N ASP A 195 -0.82 7.72 -35.07
CA ASP A 195 -0.72 6.89 -33.87
C ASP A 195 -1.80 7.27 -32.84
N TYR A 196 -2.20 8.55 -32.81
CA TYR A 196 -3.36 9.01 -32.03
C TYR A 196 -4.66 8.42 -32.59
N ASP A 197 -4.85 8.44 -33.90
CA ASP A 197 -6.05 7.88 -34.56
C ASP A 197 -6.16 6.37 -34.29
N LYS A 198 -5.03 5.66 -34.26
CA LYS A 198 -5.00 4.23 -33.96
C LYS A 198 -5.42 3.97 -32.50
N VAL A 199 -4.88 4.73 -31.53
CA VAL A 199 -5.25 4.59 -30.11
C VAL A 199 -6.73 4.94 -29.90
N ILE A 200 -7.25 5.98 -30.55
CA ILE A 200 -8.67 6.35 -30.47
C ILE A 200 -9.55 5.25 -31.06
N SER A 201 -9.15 4.64 -32.16
CA SER A 201 -9.90 3.54 -32.80
C SER A 201 -9.93 2.29 -31.91
N GLU A 202 -8.80 1.94 -31.26
CA GLU A 202 -8.72 0.81 -30.33
C GLU A 202 -9.56 1.05 -29.06
N LEU A 203 -9.55 2.27 -28.52
CA LEU A 203 -10.41 2.65 -27.38
C LEU A 203 -11.89 2.57 -27.72
N THR A 204 -12.27 3.00 -28.94
CA THR A 204 -13.65 2.93 -29.42
C THR A 204 -14.11 1.49 -29.56
N LEU A 205 -13.24 0.62 -30.06
CA LEU A 205 -13.53 -0.82 -30.20
C LEU A 205 -13.66 -1.48 -28.82
N LEU A 206 -12.80 -1.12 -27.87
CA LEU A 206 -12.83 -1.63 -26.51
C LEU A 206 -14.13 -1.25 -25.78
N ASN A 207 -14.56 0.00 -25.91
CA ASN A 207 -15.81 0.49 -25.35
C ASN A 207 -17.03 -0.26 -25.94
N LYS A 208 -17.02 -0.52 -27.24
CA LYS A 208 -18.09 -1.32 -27.88
C LYS A 208 -18.17 -2.74 -27.33
N LYS A 209 -17.02 -3.43 -27.16
CA LYS A 209 -16.96 -4.76 -26.55
C LYS A 209 -17.44 -4.74 -25.10
N PHE A 210 -17.11 -3.70 -24.35
CA PHE A 210 -17.58 -3.54 -22.97
C PHE A 210 -19.11 -3.42 -22.89
N ASP A 211 -19.72 -2.66 -23.78
CA ASP A 211 -21.18 -2.53 -23.86
C ASP A 211 -21.87 -3.83 -24.28
N GLU A 212 -21.25 -4.61 -25.16
CA GLU A 212 -21.75 -5.94 -25.55
C GLU A 212 -21.72 -6.91 -24.35
N LEU A 213 -20.59 -6.98 -23.61
CA LEU A 213 -20.48 -7.79 -22.40
C LEU A 213 -21.47 -7.39 -21.32
N LYS A 214 -21.74 -6.10 -21.17
CA LYS A 214 -22.74 -5.58 -20.24
C LYS A 214 -24.15 -6.05 -20.58
N LYS A 215 -24.50 -6.09 -21.88
CA LYS A 215 -25.79 -6.62 -22.35
C LYS A 215 -25.91 -8.13 -22.13
N GLU A 216 -24.84 -8.90 -22.41
CA GLU A 216 -24.81 -10.34 -22.17
C GLU A 216 -24.97 -10.66 -20.68
N THR A 217 -24.25 -9.94 -19.80
CA THR A 217 -24.36 -10.10 -18.35
C THR A 217 -25.79 -9.82 -17.85
N ALA A 218 -26.45 -8.79 -18.38
CA ALA A 218 -27.84 -8.49 -18.05
C ALA A 218 -28.80 -9.58 -18.55
N SER A 219 -28.55 -10.17 -19.72
CA SER A 219 -29.31 -11.30 -20.25
C SER A 219 -29.16 -12.56 -19.42
N LEU A 220 -27.91 -12.88 -19.02
CA LEU A 220 -27.61 -14.02 -18.13
C LEU A 220 -28.27 -13.87 -16.77
N LYS A 221 -28.24 -12.65 -16.21
CA LYS A 221 -28.93 -12.37 -14.93
C LYS A 221 -30.43 -12.63 -15.04
N LYS A 222 -31.08 -12.16 -16.11
CA LYS A 222 -32.51 -12.44 -16.37
C LYS A 222 -32.80 -13.93 -16.54
N LYS A 223 -31.88 -14.72 -17.10
CA LYS A 223 -32.02 -16.18 -17.21
C LYS A 223 -31.89 -16.86 -15.85
N LEU A 224 -30.93 -16.40 -15.02
CA LEU A 224 -30.72 -16.91 -13.66
C LEU A 224 -31.93 -16.65 -12.78
N ASP A 225 -32.52 -15.47 -12.85
CA ASP A 225 -33.71 -15.09 -12.09
C ASP A 225 -34.97 -15.94 -12.45
N LYS A 226 -34.94 -16.63 -13.61
CA LYS A 226 -36.01 -17.55 -14.06
C LYS A 226 -35.80 -19.00 -13.63
N ILE A 227 -34.66 -19.35 -13.06
CA ILE A 227 -34.40 -20.70 -12.55
C ILE A 227 -35.03 -20.80 -11.16
N THR A 228 -36.28 -21.27 -11.15
CA THR A 228 -36.95 -21.61 -9.90
C THR A 228 -36.36 -22.93 -9.40
N ILE A 229 -35.68 -22.90 -8.26
CA ILE A 229 -35.25 -24.13 -7.58
C ILE A 229 -36.50 -24.72 -6.89
N GLU A 230 -37.03 -25.80 -7.44
CA GLU A 230 -38.08 -26.54 -6.73
C GLU A 230 -37.46 -27.16 -5.45
N PRO A 231 -38.12 -26.99 -4.29
CA PRO A 231 -37.65 -27.58 -3.06
C PRO A 231 -37.72 -29.12 -3.17
N ILE A 232 -36.60 -29.81 -2.93
CA ILE A 232 -36.57 -31.26 -2.82
C ILE A 232 -37.29 -31.65 -1.52
N GLU A 233 -38.47 -32.19 -1.65
CA GLU A 233 -39.17 -32.80 -0.53
C GLU A 233 -38.41 -34.08 -0.08
N LEU A 234 -37.71 -33.97 1.04
CA LEU A 234 -37.16 -35.13 1.73
C LEU A 234 -38.32 -35.97 2.27
N LYS A 235 -38.67 -37.07 1.62
CA LYS A 235 -39.56 -38.10 2.17
C LYS A 235 -38.89 -38.65 3.44
N LYS A 236 -39.52 -38.35 4.58
CA LYS A 236 -39.21 -39.06 5.84
C LYS A 236 -39.69 -40.50 5.70
N SER A 237 -38.76 -41.41 5.68
CA SER A 237 -38.96 -42.85 5.94
C SER A 237 -38.86 -43.11 7.42
#